data_74ce9a6e2dc33ebacd7862f627b1bdf6
#
_entry.id   74ce9a6e2dc33ebacd7862f627b1bdf6
#
_cell.length_a   1.000
_cell.length_b   1.000
_cell.length_c   1.000
_cell.angle_alpha   90.00
_cell.angle_beta   90.00
_cell.angle_gamma   90.00
#
_symmetry.space_group_name_H-M   'P 1'
#
loop_
_entity.id
_entity.type
_entity.pdbx_description
1 polymer ?
#
loop_
_entity_poly.entity_id
_entity_poly.type
_entity_poly.pdbx_seq_one_letter_code
_entity_poly.pdbx_strand_id
1 'polypeptide(L)'
;MSSQPPDAAAPGEHAELQRQGAKSAARGEPSAANPMLDEINQPAATGETQRVWSARRDAWAEGHRAQSDPVRPLPRAASGGELDLRTQDEALFGVTRVLTFSGSVGLTGASGFFFACDERLFLVTSRHVLFDAPSRHAPDRIEIELHTDPQDLTRCATLSILLYRDGVAVWHQARDSAGEVDVAVLELDRGRMPAGAVLRAFGPRHLAAGFEQFRVGDALAIPGFPLGFFDTVHHLPVVRQAGIASCFGVRFQGLGFFLTDGRMHRGSSGSPVLARAADAGRAAGPGWWLLGVHSSRMDMASRDTAQDETLGLNCAWYADVLMTLTGAPPA
;
A
#
# COMPACT_ATOMS: atom_id res chain seq x y z
N MET A 1 -21.08 -30.81 17.54
CA MET A 1 -20.91 -29.52 18.21
C MET A 1 -19.68 -29.65 19.11
N SER A 2 -18.51 -29.27 18.60
CA SER A 2 -17.25 -29.32 19.34
C SER A 2 -17.06 -28.00 20.05
N SER A 3 -17.28 -27.97 21.35
CA SER A 3 -17.04 -26.81 22.20
C SER A 3 -15.52 -26.61 22.32
N GLN A 4 -15.02 -25.51 21.78
CA GLN A 4 -13.68 -25.02 22.14
C GLN A 4 -13.65 -24.77 23.68
N PRO A 5 -12.54 -25.12 24.33
CA PRO A 5 -12.39 -24.82 25.75
C PRO A 5 -12.34 -23.30 25.96
N PRO A 6 -12.95 -22.75 27.03
CA PRO A 6 -13.07 -21.31 27.29
C PRO A 6 -11.76 -20.61 27.73
N ASP A 7 -10.59 -21.22 27.56
CA ASP A 7 -9.34 -20.83 28.21
C ASP A 7 -8.19 -20.43 27.28
N ALA A 8 -8.45 -20.03 26.03
CA ALA A 8 -7.42 -19.54 25.15
C ALA A 8 -7.76 -18.12 24.67
N ALA A 9 -6.80 -17.20 24.75
CA ALA A 9 -6.92 -15.89 24.11
C ALA A 9 -7.26 -16.05 22.62
N ALA A 10 -8.19 -15.25 22.11
CA ALA A 10 -8.60 -15.35 20.70
C ALA A 10 -7.36 -15.14 19.79
N PRO A 11 -7.18 -15.91 18.70
CA PRO A 11 -6.00 -15.79 17.83
C PRO A 11 -5.72 -14.36 17.33
N GLY A 12 -6.76 -13.54 17.15
CA GLY A 12 -6.63 -12.15 16.78
C GLY A 12 -6.07 -11.25 17.91
N GLU A 13 -6.43 -11.52 19.15
CA GLU A 13 -5.95 -10.78 20.31
C GLU A 13 -4.45 -11.03 20.56
N HIS A 14 -4.00 -12.26 20.43
CA HIS A 14 -2.58 -12.61 20.58
C HIS A 14 -1.71 -11.83 19.57
N ALA A 15 -2.09 -11.83 18.30
CA ALA A 15 -1.37 -11.10 17.26
C ALA A 15 -1.39 -9.57 17.49
N GLU A 16 -2.47 -9.03 18.04
CA GLU A 16 -2.56 -7.61 18.37
C GLU A 16 -1.62 -7.23 19.51
N LEU A 17 -1.54 -8.04 20.55
CA LEU A 17 -0.62 -7.81 21.66
C LEU A 17 0.84 -7.89 21.24
N GLN A 18 1.19 -8.83 20.34
CA GLN A 18 2.53 -8.88 19.75
C GLN A 18 2.85 -7.60 18.97
N ARG A 19 1.91 -7.09 18.17
CA ARG A 19 2.09 -5.80 17.45
C ARG A 19 2.30 -4.62 18.40
N GLN A 20 1.53 -4.56 19.48
CA GLN A 20 1.67 -3.50 20.48
C GLN A 20 3.04 -3.55 21.16
N GLY A 21 3.51 -4.74 21.53
CA GLY A 21 4.85 -4.93 22.08
C GLY A 21 5.95 -4.49 21.11
N ALA A 22 5.85 -4.86 19.83
CA ALA A 22 6.79 -4.45 18.80
C ALA A 22 6.81 -2.91 18.62
N LYS A 23 5.64 -2.26 18.60
CA LYS A 23 5.53 -0.79 18.54
C LYS A 23 6.18 -0.10 19.74
N SER A 24 5.98 -0.63 20.94
CA SER A 24 6.59 -0.12 22.18
C SER A 24 8.12 -0.19 22.09
N ALA A 25 8.68 -1.33 21.66
CA ALA A 25 10.11 -1.49 21.46
C ALA A 25 10.67 -0.53 20.39
N ALA A 26 9.94 -0.36 19.27
CA ALA A 26 10.33 0.57 18.21
C ALA A 26 10.42 2.03 18.68
N ARG A 27 9.62 2.41 19.70
CA ARG A 27 9.70 3.72 20.36
C ARG A 27 10.78 3.81 21.44
N GLY A 28 11.56 2.73 21.65
CA GLY A 28 12.59 2.66 22.69
C GLY A 28 12.05 2.52 24.13
N GLU A 29 10.76 2.15 24.29
CA GLU A 29 10.16 1.92 25.60
C GLU A 29 10.69 0.62 26.21
N PRO A 30 10.94 0.57 27.53
CA PRO A 30 11.44 -0.63 28.16
C PRO A 30 10.40 -1.75 28.21
N SER A 31 10.82 -3.00 28.33
CA SER A 31 9.92 -4.16 28.46
C SER A 31 8.98 -4.08 29.67
N ALA A 32 9.34 -3.28 30.68
CA ALA A 32 8.47 -2.98 31.82
C ALA A 32 7.24 -2.13 31.47
N ALA A 33 7.21 -1.52 30.27
CA ALA A 33 6.03 -0.81 29.75
C ALA A 33 4.90 -1.74 29.25
N ASN A 34 5.02 -3.05 29.48
CA ASN A 34 3.99 -4.01 29.14
C ASN A 34 2.68 -3.71 29.89
N PRO A 35 1.59 -3.34 29.23
CA PRO A 35 0.33 -2.98 29.88
C PRO A 35 -0.28 -4.09 30.73
N MET A 36 0.08 -5.36 30.46
CA MET A 36 -0.40 -6.50 31.26
C MET A 36 0.20 -6.52 32.68
N LEU A 37 1.24 -5.71 32.95
CA LEU A 37 1.83 -5.58 34.28
C LEU A 37 1.07 -4.55 35.15
N ASP A 38 0.23 -3.71 34.55
CA ASP A 38 -0.58 -2.75 35.28
C ASP A 38 -1.62 -3.47 36.14
N GLU A 39 -1.87 -2.96 37.37
CA GLU A 39 -2.80 -3.57 38.35
C GLU A 39 -4.21 -3.80 37.77
N ILE A 40 -4.69 -2.89 36.89
CA ILE A 40 -6.01 -2.97 36.26
C ILE A 40 -6.15 -4.12 35.28
N ASN A 41 -5.04 -4.65 34.76
CA ASN A 41 -4.98 -5.74 33.77
C ASN A 41 -4.56 -7.08 34.39
N GLN A 42 -4.38 -7.13 35.70
CA GLN A 42 -4.03 -8.37 36.40
C GLN A 42 -5.26 -9.23 36.67
N PRO A 43 -5.09 -10.55 36.88
CA PRO A 43 -6.18 -11.49 37.12
C PRO A 43 -7.09 -11.09 38.29
N ALA A 44 -6.54 -10.46 39.32
CA ALA A 44 -7.30 -10.00 40.49
C ALA A 44 -8.32 -8.89 40.15
N ALA A 45 -8.00 -8.08 39.12
CA ALA A 45 -8.87 -6.98 38.67
C ALA A 45 -9.79 -7.42 37.52
N THR A 46 -9.30 -8.23 36.61
CA THR A 46 -10.04 -8.63 35.39
C THR A 46 -10.91 -9.87 35.58
N GLY A 47 -10.63 -10.70 36.63
CA GLY A 47 -11.33 -11.97 36.86
C GLY A 47 -10.95 -13.08 35.87
N GLU A 48 -9.99 -12.85 34.99
CA GLU A 48 -9.48 -13.89 34.07
C GLU A 48 -8.59 -14.90 34.79
N THR A 49 -8.40 -16.06 34.16
CA THR A 49 -7.49 -17.07 34.72
C THR A 49 -6.03 -16.64 34.60
N GLN A 50 -5.19 -17.06 35.54
CA GLN A 50 -3.74 -16.82 35.49
C GLN A 50 -3.12 -17.26 34.15
N ARG A 51 -3.65 -18.33 33.56
CA ARG A 51 -3.20 -18.86 32.27
C ARG A 51 -3.47 -17.91 31.13
N VAL A 52 -4.67 -17.32 31.05
CA VAL A 52 -5.07 -16.36 30.00
C VAL A 52 -4.24 -15.09 30.15
N TRP A 53 -4.14 -14.54 31.34
CA TRP A 53 -3.32 -13.37 31.62
C TRP A 53 -1.85 -13.58 31.25
N SER A 54 -1.25 -14.74 31.63
CA SER A 54 0.15 -15.05 31.26
C SER A 54 0.34 -15.11 29.75
N ALA A 55 -0.60 -15.72 29.01
CA ALA A 55 -0.54 -15.78 27.53
C ALA A 55 -0.58 -14.39 26.90
N ARG A 56 -1.41 -13.48 27.41
CA ARG A 56 -1.50 -12.08 26.95
C ARG A 56 -0.22 -11.29 27.26
N ARG A 57 0.29 -11.41 28.47
CA ARG A 57 1.56 -10.77 28.90
C ARG A 57 2.73 -11.25 28.03
N ASP A 58 2.79 -12.58 27.79
CA ASP A 58 3.90 -13.18 27.06
C ASP A 58 3.82 -12.86 25.56
N ALA A 59 2.61 -12.76 24.97
CA ALA A 59 2.43 -12.30 23.59
C ALA A 59 2.98 -10.89 23.38
N TRP A 60 2.67 -9.96 24.27
CA TRP A 60 3.23 -8.61 24.18
C TRP A 60 4.74 -8.61 24.34
N ALA A 61 5.27 -9.35 25.33
CA ALA A 61 6.71 -9.45 25.58
C ALA A 61 7.46 -10.12 24.42
N GLU A 62 6.85 -11.05 23.72
CA GLU A 62 7.41 -11.68 22.52
C GLU A 62 7.55 -10.66 21.38
N GLY A 63 6.50 -9.89 21.09
CA GLY A 63 6.55 -8.82 20.11
C GLY A 63 7.60 -7.75 20.44
N HIS A 64 7.69 -7.35 21.70
CA HIS A 64 8.70 -6.40 22.19
C HIS A 64 10.12 -6.94 21.99
N ARG A 65 10.38 -8.20 22.39
CA ARG A 65 11.70 -8.84 22.20
C ARG A 65 12.07 -8.97 20.72
N ALA A 66 11.13 -9.44 19.89
CA ALA A 66 11.37 -9.60 18.47
C ALA A 66 11.81 -8.29 17.78
N GLN A 67 11.31 -7.17 18.26
CA GLN A 67 11.69 -5.84 17.75
C GLN A 67 12.93 -5.27 18.45
N SER A 68 13.17 -5.60 19.74
CA SER A 68 14.34 -5.13 20.49
C SER A 68 15.62 -5.92 20.19
N ASP A 69 15.47 -7.18 19.75
CA ASP A 69 16.63 -7.94 19.30
C ASP A 69 17.27 -7.19 18.13
N PRO A 70 18.54 -6.80 18.22
CA PRO A 70 19.21 -6.13 17.12
C PRO A 70 19.09 -7.06 15.91
N VAL A 71 18.35 -6.60 14.90
CA VAL A 71 18.33 -7.26 13.59
C VAL A 71 19.78 -7.61 13.28
N ARG A 72 20.11 -8.91 13.24
CA ARG A 72 21.47 -9.37 12.96
C ARG A 72 21.98 -8.55 11.78
N PRO A 73 23.02 -7.72 11.97
CA PRO A 73 23.45 -6.84 10.92
C PRO A 73 23.67 -7.69 9.68
N LEU A 74 22.95 -7.41 8.62
CA LEU A 74 23.32 -7.94 7.31
C LEU A 74 24.81 -7.62 7.15
N PRO A 75 25.65 -8.55 6.63
CA PRO A 75 27.05 -8.29 6.48
C PRO A 75 27.20 -6.94 5.78
N ARG A 76 27.78 -5.98 6.50
CA ARG A 76 28.05 -4.64 5.99
C ARG A 76 28.80 -4.82 4.68
N ALA A 77 28.20 -4.39 3.58
CA ALA A 77 28.98 -4.07 2.41
C ALA A 77 30.08 -3.12 2.89
N ALA A 78 31.35 -3.45 2.59
CA ALA A 78 32.52 -2.78 3.12
C ALA A 78 32.65 -1.35 2.56
N SER A 79 31.81 -0.46 3.00
CA SER A 79 31.95 0.99 2.87
C SER A 79 31.09 1.62 3.95
N GLY A 80 31.74 2.29 4.91
CA GLY A 80 31.12 2.87 6.10
C GLY A 80 30.19 4.06 5.80
N GLY A 81 29.15 3.84 5.03
CA GLY A 81 28.03 4.76 4.89
C GLY A 81 26.92 4.26 5.80
N GLU A 82 26.45 5.12 6.68
CA GLU A 82 25.15 5.00 7.35
C GLU A 82 24.11 4.60 6.32
N LEU A 83 23.32 3.55 6.58
CA LEU A 83 22.26 3.12 5.66
C LEU A 83 21.30 4.30 5.52
N ASP A 84 21.46 5.09 4.46
CA ASP A 84 20.52 6.16 4.16
C ASP A 84 19.26 5.50 3.54
N LEU A 85 18.31 5.13 4.40
CA LEU A 85 17.02 4.58 4.02
C LEU A 85 16.32 5.45 2.98
N ARG A 86 16.69 6.74 2.90
CA ARG A 86 16.12 7.70 1.95
C ARG A 86 16.41 7.40 0.48
N THR A 87 17.48 6.67 0.18
CA THR A 87 17.88 6.41 -1.21
C THR A 87 17.47 5.03 -1.74
N GLN A 88 17.30 4.03 -0.86
CA GLN A 88 16.98 2.67 -1.30
C GLN A 88 15.48 2.36 -1.33
N ASP A 89 14.71 2.98 -0.44
CA ASP A 89 13.30 2.66 -0.24
C ASP A 89 12.36 3.83 -0.58
N GLU A 90 12.82 4.78 -1.42
CA GLU A 90 12.04 5.97 -1.83
C GLU A 90 10.65 5.57 -2.37
N ALA A 91 10.57 4.47 -3.11
CA ALA A 91 9.31 3.96 -3.65
C ALA A 91 8.30 3.57 -2.57
N LEU A 92 8.72 3.15 -1.37
CA LEU A 92 7.82 2.72 -0.29
C LEU A 92 7.06 3.91 0.33
N PHE A 93 7.71 5.09 0.41
CA PHE A 93 7.09 6.33 0.88
C PHE A 93 6.21 7.00 -0.19
N GLY A 94 6.26 6.52 -1.41
CA GLY A 94 5.39 6.93 -2.50
C GLY A 94 4.03 6.24 -2.51
N VAL A 95 3.82 5.23 -1.66
CA VAL A 95 2.65 4.35 -1.68
C VAL A 95 1.92 4.41 -0.35
N THR A 96 0.61 4.44 -0.38
CA THR A 96 -0.24 4.48 0.81
C THR A 96 -1.38 3.46 0.73
N ARG A 97 -1.84 3.03 1.89
CA ARG A 97 -3.07 2.25 2.01
C ARG A 97 -4.28 3.16 1.82
N VAL A 98 -5.25 2.70 1.03
CA VAL A 98 -6.52 3.38 0.81
C VAL A 98 -7.62 2.56 1.46
N LEU A 99 -8.26 3.10 2.48
CA LEU A 99 -9.45 2.51 3.12
C LEU A 99 -10.68 3.26 2.64
N THR A 100 -11.72 2.54 2.23
CA THR A 100 -12.96 3.11 1.71
C THR A 100 -14.09 2.98 2.72
N PHE A 101 -14.96 3.97 2.80
CA PHE A 101 -16.06 4.04 3.77
C PHE A 101 -17.36 4.49 3.12
N SER A 102 -18.47 4.06 3.73
CA SER A 102 -19.79 4.65 3.54
C SER A 102 -20.30 5.09 4.91
N GLY A 103 -20.35 6.39 5.13
CA GLY A 103 -20.53 6.96 6.46
C GLY A 103 -19.44 6.50 7.42
N SER A 104 -19.85 5.80 8.50
CA SER A 104 -18.92 5.20 9.49
C SER A 104 -18.52 3.75 9.18
N VAL A 105 -19.09 3.13 8.14
CA VAL A 105 -18.86 1.72 7.82
C VAL A 105 -17.68 1.59 6.89
N GLY A 106 -16.64 0.85 7.31
CA GLY A 106 -15.53 0.45 6.44
C GLY A 106 -15.97 -0.55 5.38
N LEU A 107 -15.65 -0.30 4.12
CA LEU A 107 -16.04 -1.15 3.00
C LEU A 107 -14.89 -2.06 2.55
N THR A 108 -13.83 -1.46 1.99
CA THR A 108 -12.69 -2.22 1.45
C THR A 108 -11.36 -1.52 1.72
N GLY A 109 -10.27 -2.27 1.51
CA GLY A 109 -8.91 -1.74 1.50
C GLY A 109 -8.27 -1.94 0.13
N ALA A 110 -7.50 -0.96 -0.29
CA ALA A 110 -6.77 -0.93 -1.56
C ALA A 110 -5.41 -0.26 -1.37
N SER A 111 -4.68 -0.10 -2.46
CA SER A 111 -3.44 0.65 -2.54
C SER A 111 -3.64 1.93 -3.33
N GLY A 112 -2.78 2.90 -3.09
CA GLY A 112 -2.64 4.10 -3.90
C GLY A 112 -1.22 4.60 -3.81
N PHE A 113 -0.88 5.56 -4.67
CA PHE A 113 0.42 6.21 -4.63
C PHE A 113 0.31 7.70 -4.94
N PHE A 114 1.35 8.43 -4.58
CA PHE A 114 1.38 9.88 -4.80
C PHE A 114 2.02 10.20 -6.14
N PHE A 115 1.39 11.12 -6.87
CA PHE A 115 1.91 11.66 -8.12
C PHE A 115 1.90 13.20 -8.06
N ALA A 116 3.03 13.81 -8.35
CA ALA A 116 3.17 15.27 -8.37
C ALA A 116 3.35 15.76 -9.80
N CYS A 117 2.55 16.73 -10.21
CA CYS A 117 2.60 17.39 -11.50
C CYS A 117 2.33 18.87 -11.31
N ASP A 118 3.18 19.75 -11.81
CA ASP A 118 3.07 21.22 -11.72
C ASP A 118 2.82 21.65 -10.29
N GLU A 119 3.41 21.54 -9.29
CA GLU A 119 3.19 21.90 -7.87
C GLU A 119 1.96 21.25 -7.20
N ARG A 120 1.10 20.58 -8.01
CA ARG A 120 -0.07 19.85 -7.50
C ARG A 120 0.33 18.45 -7.09
N LEU A 121 -0.36 17.94 -6.09
CA LEU A 121 -0.16 16.60 -5.56
C LEU A 121 -1.45 15.79 -5.70
N PHE A 122 -1.33 14.57 -6.19
CA PHE A 122 -2.46 13.68 -6.43
C PHE A 122 -2.25 12.34 -5.73
N LEU A 123 -3.33 11.79 -5.21
CA LEU A 123 -3.44 10.37 -4.93
C LEU A 123 -3.92 9.66 -6.19
N VAL A 124 -3.18 8.65 -6.62
CA VAL A 124 -3.54 7.76 -7.73
C VAL A 124 -4.00 6.43 -7.16
N THR A 125 -5.10 5.89 -7.67
CA THR A 125 -5.60 4.55 -7.35
C THR A 125 -6.39 3.98 -8.53
N SER A 126 -6.88 2.75 -8.44
CA SER A 126 -7.82 2.24 -9.44
C SER A 126 -9.19 2.90 -9.30
N ARG A 127 -9.85 3.19 -10.43
CA ARG A 127 -11.17 3.81 -10.45
C ARG A 127 -12.21 2.98 -9.68
N HIS A 128 -12.18 1.65 -9.83
CA HIS A 128 -13.11 0.76 -9.13
C HIS A 128 -12.98 0.79 -7.60
N VAL A 129 -11.88 1.31 -7.05
CA VAL A 129 -11.71 1.55 -5.60
C VAL A 129 -12.59 2.71 -5.14
N LEU A 130 -12.82 3.71 -6.00
CA LEU A 130 -13.63 4.89 -5.67
C LEU A 130 -15.09 4.73 -6.12
N PHE A 131 -15.33 3.96 -7.17
CA PHE A 131 -16.69 3.65 -7.65
C PHE A 131 -16.68 2.43 -8.56
N ASP A 132 -17.56 1.45 -8.25
CA ASP A 132 -17.76 0.27 -9.07
C ASP A 132 -19.25 -0.14 -9.08
N ALA A 133 -19.96 0.22 -10.14
CA ALA A 133 -21.40 -0.06 -10.27
C ALA A 133 -21.72 -1.57 -10.28
N PRO A 134 -20.95 -2.45 -10.97
CA PRO A 134 -21.23 -3.89 -10.97
C PRO A 134 -21.22 -4.52 -9.58
N SER A 135 -20.27 -4.17 -8.73
CA SER A 135 -20.20 -4.66 -7.34
C SER A 135 -21.02 -3.83 -6.35
N ARG A 136 -21.67 -2.75 -6.81
CA ARG A 136 -22.36 -1.77 -5.97
C ARG A 136 -21.44 -1.12 -4.93
N HIS A 137 -20.15 -0.98 -5.26
CA HIS A 137 -19.18 -0.30 -4.42
C HIS A 137 -19.23 1.20 -4.69
N ALA A 138 -19.72 1.97 -3.73
CA ALA A 138 -19.88 3.41 -3.84
C ALA A 138 -19.57 4.08 -2.49
N PRO A 139 -18.28 4.16 -2.12
CA PRO A 139 -17.85 4.85 -0.92
C PRO A 139 -18.12 6.36 -1.04
N ASP A 140 -18.37 7.00 0.08
CA ASP A 140 -18.50 8.46 0.17
C ASP A 140 -17.20 9.12 0.66
N ARG A 141 -16.27 8.34 1.21
CA ARG A 141 -15.06 8.81 1.85
C ARG A 141 -13.95 7.76 1.75
N ILE A 142 -12.73 8.23 1.66
CA ILE A 142 -11.53 7.40 1.83
C ILE A 142 -10.66 7.91 2.98
N GLU A 143 -9.84 7.03 3.51
CA GLU A 143 -8.77 7.36 4.43
C GLU A 143 -7.45 6.82 3.92
N ILE A 144 -6.41 7.64 4.00
CA ILE A 144 -5.02 7.28 3.70
C ILE A 144 -4.15 7.50 4.93
N GLU A 145 -3.10 6.70 5.04
CA GLU A 145 -2.10 6.84 6.10
C GLU A 145 -0.85 7.53 5.59
N LEU A 146 -0.30 8.44 6.40
CA LEU A 146 0.91 9.20 6.10
C LEU A 146 1.86 9.14 7.29
N HIS A 147 3.13 8.83 7.05
CA HIS A 147 4.16 9.00 8.07
C HIS A 147 4.30 10.48 8.41
N THR A 148 4.57 10.79 9.67
CA THR A 148 4.73 12.18 10.16
C THR A 148 6.12 12.46 10.73
N ASP A 149 6.99 11.45 10.77
CA ASP A 149 8.35 11.57 11.26
C ASP A 149 9.28 10.68 10.42
N PRO A 150 10.30 11.24 9.74
CA PRO A 150 11.21 10.44 8.91
C PRO A 150 12.20 9.60 9.73
N GLN A 151 12.32 9.85 11.03
CA GLN A 151 13.21 9.12 11.95
C GLN A 151 12.46 8.08 12.78
N ASP A 152 11.15 8.24 12.94
CA ASP A 152 10.27 7.31 13.66
C ASP A 152 9.08 6.90 12.78
N LEU A 153 9.24 5.84 12.01
CA LEU A 153 8.23 5.32 11.08
C LEU A 153 6.98 4.74 11.79
N THR A 154 7.01 4.60 13.11
CA THR A 154 5.81 4.21 13.88
C THR A 154 4.80 5.36 14.00
N ARG A 155 5.22 6.58 13.66
CA ARG A 155 4.40 7.79 13.75
C ARG A 155 3.69 8.04 12.43
N CYS A 156 2.40 7.76 12.42
CA CYS A 156 1.53 7.98 11.28
C CYS A 156 0.32 8.82 11.65
N ALA A 157 -0.24 9.49 10.68
CA ALA A 157 -1.51 10.18 10.77
C ALA A 157 -2.43 9.77 9.63
N THR A 158 -3.73 9.72 9.92
CA THR A 158 -4.75 9.42 8.93
C THR A 158 -5.26 10.73 8.32
N LEU A 159 -5.31 10.80 6.99
CA LEU A 159 -5.99 11.85 6.25
C LEU A 159 -7.30 11.31 5.69
N SER A 160 -8.43 11.88 6.14
CA SER A 160 -9.77 11.54 5.67
C SER A 160 -10.21 12.50 4.55
N ILE A 161 -10.68 11.96 3.43
CA ILE A 161 -11.02 12.70 2.23
C ILE A 161 -12.42 12.29 1.76
N LEU A 162 -13.32 13.26 1.67
CA LEU A 162 -14.64 13.06 1.06
C LEU A 162 -14.51 12.91 -0.44
N LEU A 163 -15.24 11.96 -1.00
CA LEU A 163 -15.22 11.66 -2.44
C LEU A 163 -16.22 12.49 -3.23
N TYR A 164 -17.14 13.16 -2.56
CA TYR A 164 -18.13 14.01 -3.21
C TYR A 164 -18.21 15.39 -2.53
N ARG A 165 -18.39 16.43 -3.35
CA ARG A 165 -18.71 17.79 -2.91
C ARG A 165 -19.94 18.24 -3.69
N ASP A 166 -20.98 18.61 -2.97
CA ASP A 166 -22.28 19.02 -3.57
C ASP A 166 -22.83 17.99 -4.58
N GLY A 167 -22.63 16.69 -4.27
CA GLY A 167 -23.06 15.58 -5.13
C GLY A 167 -22.17 15.31 -6.36
N VAL A 168 -21.09 16.09 -6.53
CA VAL A 168 -20.13 15.93 -7.63
C VAL A 168 -18.90 15.20 -7.12
N ALA A 169 -18.43 14.20 -7.88
CA ALA A 169 -17.20 13.48 -7.58
C ALA A 169 -15.99 14.42 -7.64
N VAL A 170 -15.09 14.31 -6.64
CA VAL A 170 -13.90 15.15 -6.56
C VAL A 170 -12.65 14.49 -7.14
N TRP A 171 -12.78 13.30 -7.72
CA TRP A 171 -11.69 12.65 -8.45
C TRP A 171 -11.84 12.78 -9.96
N HIS A 172 -10.73 12.68 -10.67
CA HIS A 172 -10.70 12.66 -12.12
C HIS A 172 -10.58 11.21 -12.61
N GLN A 173 -11.29 10.90 -13.67
CA GLN A 173 -11.23 9.63 -14.39
C GLN A 173 -11.19 9.89 -15.89
N ALA A 174 -10.72 8.93 -16.67
CA ALA A 174 -10.61 9.05 -18.12
C ALA A 174 -11.41 7.97 -18.84
N ARG A 175 -11.71 8.27 -20.11
CA ARG A 175 -12.16 7.31 -21.11
C ARG A 175 -11.24 7.39 -22.30
N ASP A 176 -10.95 6.26 -22.89
CA ASP A 176 -10.22 6.18 -24.16
C ASP A 176 -11.09 5.54 -25.25
N SER A 177 -10.50 5.24 -26.42
CA SER A 177 -11.21 4.63 -27.53
C SER A 177 -11.78 3.25 -27.24
N ALA A 178 -11.32 2.57 -26.19
CA ALA A 178 -11.77 1.24 -25.79
C ALA A 178 -12.77 1.27 -24.61
N GLY A 179 -13.02 2.43 -24.00
CA GLY A 179 -13.97 2.57 -22.92
C GLY A 179 -13.41 3.31 -21.70
N GLU A 180 -13.86 2.91 -20.51
CA GLU A 180 -13.42 3.50 -19.26
C GLU A 180 -12.03 2.99 -18.88
N VAL A 181 -11.17 3.93 -18.47
CA VAL A 181 -9.85 3.62 -17.92
C VAL A 181 -9.99 3.38 -16.42
N ASP A 182 -9.51 2.23 -15.93
CA ASP A 182 -9.61 1.91 -14.51
C ASP A 182 -8.47 2.53 -13.68
N VAL A 183 -8.25 3.82 -13.89
CA VAL A 183 -7.36 4.67 -13.10
C VAL A 183 -8.13 5.93 -12.70
N ALA A 184 -7.97 6.34 -11.47
CA ALA A 184 -8.51 7.59 -10.95
C ALA A 184 -7.43 8.37 -10.20
N VAL A 185 -7.52 9.69 -10.27
CA VAL A 185 -6.66 10.59 -9.51
C VAL A 185 -7.50 11.56 -8.68
N LEU A 186 -7.06 11.80 -7.46
CA LEU A 186 -7.69 12.71 -6.52
C LEU A 186 -6.67 13.76 -6.11
N GLU A 187 -6.93 15.04 -6.39
CA GLU A 187 -6.04 16.12 -5.96
C GLU A 187 -6.06 16.26 -4.45
N LEU A 188 -4.87 16.31 -3.86
CA LEU A 188 -4.67 16.46 -2.42
C LEU A 188 -4.37 17.92 -2.07
N ASP A 189 -5.19 18.47 -1.19
CA ASP A 189 -4.94 19.80 -0.63
C ASP A 189 -3.74 19.74 0.33
N ARG A 190 -2.63 20.35 -0.06
CA ARG A 190 -1.41 20.40 0.76
C ARG A 190 -1.63 21.10 2.10
N GLY A 191 -2.58 22.05 2.17
CA GLY A 191 -2.93 22.74 3.42
C GLY A 191 -3.65 21.86 4.44
N ARG A 192 -4.20 20.71 4.00
CA ARG A 192 -4.87 19.73 4.86
C ARG A 192 -3.99 18.54 5.23
N MET A 193 -2.76 18.50 4.73
CA MET A 193 -1.83 17.43 5.07
C MET A 193 -1.46 17.51 6.57
N PRO A 194 -1.29 16.37 7.25
CA PRO A 194 -0.79 16.34 8.62
C PRO A 194 0.55 17.07 8.73
N ALA A 195 0.75 17.80 9.83
CA ALA A 195 2.04 18.44 10.10
C ALA A 195 3.16 17.40 10.14
N GLY A 196 4.28 17.70 9.47
CA GLY A 196 5.41 16.78 9.38
C GLY A 196 5.21 15.62 8.39
N ALA A 197 4.17 15.61 7.57
CA ALA A 197 3.91 14.53 6.63
C ALA A 197 5.12 14.22 5.76
N VAL A 198 5.57 12.97 5.80
CA VAL A 198 6.68 12.43 5.02
C VAL A 198 6.08 11.61 3.89
N LEU A 199 6.25 12.06 2.68
CA LEU A 199 5.86 11.34 1.48
C LEU A 199 6.85 11.57 0.35
N ARG A 200 6.89 10.62 -0.56
CA ARG A 200 7.54 10.76 -1.87
C ARG A 200 6.47 10.70 -2.94
N ALA A 201 6.66 11.39 -4.01
CA ALA A 201 5.72 11.37 -5.12
C ALA A 201 6.46 11.03 -6.42
N PHE A 202 5.86 10.14 -7.20
CA PHE A 202 6.24 9.99 -8.58
C PHE A 202 5.86 11.29 -9.34
N GLY A 203 6.33 11.44 -10.55
CA GLY A 203 6.00 12.60 -11.37
C GLY A 203 6.41 12.35 -12.81
N PRO A 204 6.24 13.32 -13.73
CA PRO A 204 6.50 13.15 -15.15
C PRO A 204 7.89 12.58 -15.47
N ARG A 205 8.91 12.93 -14.69
CA ARG A 205 10.28 12.40 -14.85
C ARG A 205 10.42 10.90 -14.62
N HIS A 206 9.45 10.27 -13.95
CA HIS A 206 9.42 8.83 -13.70
C HIS A 206 8.67 8.07 -14.79
N LEU A 207 7.98 8.76 -15.68
CA LEU A 207 7.33 8.14 -16.83
C LEU A 207 8.36 7.84 -17.90
N ALA A 208 8.25 6.66 -18.51
CA ALA A 208 9.14 6.27 -19.58
C ALA A 208 8.95 7.18 -20.81
N ALA A 209 10.04 7.73 -21.33
CA ALA A 209 10.00 8.54 -22.55
C ALA A 209 9.74 7.70 -23.82
N GLY A 210 9.94 6.38 -23.78
CA GLY A 210 9.70 5.44 -24.87
C GLY A 210 9.50 4.03 -24.33
N PHE A 211 8.87 3.18 -25.15
CA PHE A 211 8.54 1.81 -24.77
C PHE A 211 9.65 0.82 -25.08
N GLU A 212 10.60 1.17 -25.95
CA GLU A 212 11.61 0.28 -26.52
C GLU A 212 12.62 -0.24 -25.50
N GLN A 213 12.74 0.45 -24.38
CA GLN A 213 13.64 0.08 -23.28
C GLN A 213 13.10 -1.06 -22.40
N PHE A 214 11.80 -1.39 -22.52
CA PHE A 214 11.17 -2.44 -21.72
C PHE A 214 10.77 -3.62 -22.57
N ARG A 215 11.04 -4.83 -22.07
CA ARG A 215 10.84 -6.09 -22.77
C ARG A 215 9.98 -7.05 -21.95
N VAL A 216 9.36 -7.98 -22.64
CA VAL A 216 8.68 -9.12 -21.99
C VAL A 216 9.69 -9.86 -21.11
N GLY A 217 9.30 -10.13 -19.88
CA GLY A 217 10.16 -10.78 -18.87
C GLY A 217 10.97 -9.82 -18.01
N ASP A 218 11.00 -8.51 -18.33
CA ASP A 218 11.67 -7.54 -17.45
C ASP A 218 11.01 -7.50 -16.07
N ALA A 219 11.87 -7.47 -15.03
CA ALA A 219 11.44 -7.52 -13.66
C ALA A 219 10.72 -6.22 -13.21
N LEU A 220 9.62 -6.40 -12.53
CA LEU A 220 8.79 -5.36 -11.97
C LEU A 220 8.71 -5.46 -10.44
N ALA A 221 8.58 -4.32 -9.78
CA ALA A 221 8.24 -4.19 -8.37
C ALA A 221 6.87 -3.52 -8.23
N ILE A 222 5.98 -4.14 -7.46
CA ILE A 222 4.61 -3.64 -7.23
C ILE A 222 4.42 -3.50 -5.71
N PRO A 223 4.76 -2.34 -5.13
CA PRO A 223 4.53 -2.07 -3.71
C PRO A 223 3.04 -1.81 -3.43
N GLY A 224 2.52 -2.37 -2.34
CA GLY A 224 1.12 -2.21 -1.98
C GLY A 224 0.72 -2.96 -0.71
N PHE A 225 -0.60 -3.10 -0.52
CA PHE A 225 -1.24 -3.63 0.70
C PHE A 225 -2.14 -4.83 0.39
N PRO A 226 -1.59 -5.94 -0.16
CA PRO A 226 -2.36 -7.12 -0.54
C PRO A 226 -3.10 -7.71 0.66
N LEU A 227 -4.42 -7.92 0.56
CA LEU A 227 -5.29 -8.41 1.64
C LEU A 227 -5.20 -7.57 2.93
N GLY A 228 -4.77 -6.31 2.84
CA GLY A 228 -4.48 -5.50 4.00
C GLY A 228 -3.22 -5.91 4.76
N PHE A 229 -2.37 -6.78 4.18
CA PHE A 229 -1.12 -7.21 4.77
C PHE A 229 -0.02 -6.16 4.50
N PHE A 230 0.67 -5.73 5.54
CA PHE A 230 1.74 -4.73 5.51
C PHE A 230 2.54 -4.81 6.81
N ASP A 231 3.65 -4.08 6.92
CA ASP A 231 4.35 -3.90 8.19
C ASP A 231 3.52 -2.99 9.11
N THR A 232 2.82 -3.62 10.05
CA THR A 232 1.90 -2.91 10.96
C THR A 232 2.60 -2.12 12.06
N VAL A 233 3.91 -2.24 12.20
CA VAL A 233 4.73 -1.45 13.14
C VAL A 233 5.17 -0.16 12.47
N HIS A 234 5.76 -0.25 11.27
CA HIS A 234 6.29 0.89 10.55
C HIS A 234 5.36 1.40 9.45
N HIS A 235 4.17 0.81 9.29
CA HIS A 235 3.16 1.19 8.30
C HIS A 235 3.65 1.17 6.84
N LEU A 236 4.64 0.31 6.54
CA LEU A 236 5.21 0.18 5.20
C LEU A 236 4.49 -0.88 4.36
N PRO A 237 4.33 -0.64 3.05
CA PRO A 237 3.78 -1.62 2.13
C PRO A 237 4.73 -2.82 1.97
N VAL A 238 4.20 -3.92 1.46
CA VAL A 238 5.01 -5.02 0.95
C VAL A 238 5.20 -4.88 -0.56
N VAL A 239 6.35 -5.35 -1.06
CA VAL A 239 6.66 -5.32 -2.49
C VAL A 239 6.45 -6.71 -3.08
N ARG A 240 5.64 -6.79 -4.14
CA ARG A 240 5.51 -7.98 -4.97
C ARG A 240 6.42 -7.86 -6.18
N GLN A 241 7.09 -8.94 -6.54
CA GLN A 241 7.78 -9.05 -7.81
C GLN A 241 6.82 -9.59 -8.88
N ALA A 242 6.99 -9.09 -10.10
CA ALA A 242 6.29 -9.52 -11.30
C ALA A 242 7.22 -9.38 -12.50
N GLY A 243 6.83 -9.90 -13.64
CA GLY A 243 7.45 -9.63 -14.94
C GLY A 243 6.46 -8.94 -15.88
N ILE A 244 6.94 -8.29 -16.92
CA ILE A 244 6.12 -7.84 -18.04
C ILE A 244 5.68 -9.08 -18.83
N ALA A 245 4.38 -9.37 -18.87
CA ALA A 245 3.82 -10.59 -19.44
C ALA A 245 3.16 -10.41 -20.81
N SER A 246 3.18 -9.20 -21.39
CA SER A 246 2.71 -8.92 -22.75
C SER A 246 3.64 -7.92 -23.43
N CYS A 247 3.51 -7.74 -24.74
CA CYS A 247 4.32 -6.76 -25.47
C CYS A 247 4.09 -5.34 -24.91
N PHE A 248 5.12 -4.75 -24.29
CA PHE A 248 5.06 -3.42 -23.74
C PHE A 248 4.98 -2.36 -24.85
N GLY A 249 4.13 -1.36 -24.68
CA GLY A 249 3.81 -0.37 -25.71
C GLY A 249 2.70 -0.80 -26.68
N VAL A 250 2.23 -2.05 -26.58
CA VAL A 250 1.08 -2.55 -27.35
C VAL A 250 -0.12 -2.72 -26.42
N ARG A 251 -1.24 -2.09 -26.78
CA ARG A 251 -2.49 -2.20 -26.03
C ARG A 251 -3.01 -3.64 -26.07
N PHE A 252 -3.03 -4.32 -24.92
CA PHE A 252 -3.44 -5.70 -24.84
C PHE A 252 -4.94 -5.82 -25.17
N GLN A 253 -5.29 -6.61 -26.19
CA GLN A 253 -6.66 -6.73 -26.71
C GLN A 253 -7.30 -5.37 -27.09
N GLY A 254 -6.50 -4.37 -27.45
CA GLY A 254 -6.96 -3.03 -27.78
C GLY A 254 -7.23 -2.12 -26.55
N LEU A 255 -7.14 -2.66 -25.33
CA LEU A 255 -7.36 -1.92 -24.08
C LEU A 255 -6.07 -1.24 -23.60
N GLY A 256 -6.18 -0.12 -22.88
CA GLY A 256 -5.08 0.75 -22.46
C GLY A 256 -4.19 0.18 -21.35
N PHE A 257 -3.96 -1.14 -21.32
CA PHE A 257 -3.13 -1.79 -20.33
C PHE A 257 -2.19 -2.83 -20.95
N PHE A 258 -1.20 -3.23 -20.20
CA PHE A 258 -0.33 -4.39 -20.44
C PHE A 258 -0.52 -5.43 -19.33
N LEU A 259 -0.01 -6.64 -19.53
CA LEU A 259 -0.09 -7.71 -18.56
C LEU A 259 1.16 -7.81 -17.70
N THR A 260 0.96 -8.17 -16.44
CA THR A 260 2.00 -8.62 -15.51
C THR A 260 1.66 -10.02 -14.98
N ASP A 261 2.68 -10.83 -14.64
CA ASP A 261 2.54 -12.20 -14.13
C ASP A 261 2.72 -12.34 -12.62
N GLY A 262 2.66 -11.22 -11.89
CA GLY A 262 2.80 -11.24 -10.43
C GLY A 262 1.63 -11.93 -9.75
N ARG A 263 1.91 -12.67 -8.65
CA ARG A 263 0.86 -13.22 -7.79
C ARG A 263 0.23 -12.10 -6.95
N MET A 264 -0.73 -11.39 -7.53
CA MET A 264 -1.42 -10.27 -6.91
C MET A 264 -2.68 -10.72 -6.17
N HIS A 265 -3.08 -9.96 -5.16
CA HIS A 265 -4.25 -10.21 -4.34
C HIS A 265 -5.14 -8.96 -4.24
N ARG A 266 -6.37 -9.14 -3.76
CA ARG A 266 -7.25 -8.02 -3.37
C ARG A 266 -6.48 -7.07 -2.43
N GLY A 267 -6.71 -5.77 -2.57
CA GLY A 267 -5.97 -4.75 -1.84
C GLY A 267 -4.75 -4.21 -2.60
N SER A 268 -4.27 -4.88 -3.65
CA SER A 268 -3.21 -4.36 -4.52
C SER A 268 -3.71 -3.40 -5.59
N SER A 269 -5.03 -3.28 -5.82
CA SER A 269 -5.61 -2.33 -6.77
C SER A 269 -5.13 -0.92 -6.47
N GLY A 270 -4.64 -0.20 -7.49
CA GLY A 270 -4.07 1.13 -7.36
C GLY A 270 -2.58 1.14 -7.01
N SER A 271 -1.90 -0.01 -6.85
CA SER A 271 -0.44 -0.06 -6.66
C SER A 271 0.30 0.45 -7.90
N PRO A 272 1.42 1.19 -7.74
CA PRO A 272 2.27 1.53 -8.86
C PRO A 272 3.00 0.28 -9.38
N VAL A 273 3.15 0.16 -10.69
CA VAL A 273 3.94 -0.87 -11.34
C VAL A 273 5.27 -0.24 -11.75
N LEU A 274 6.35 -0.66 -11.11
CA LEU A 274 7.65 -0.02 -11.18
C LEU A 274 8.67 -0.93 -11.85
N ALA A 275 9.49 -0.39 -12.74
CA ALA A 275 10.72 -1.00 -13.20
C ALA A 275 11.92 -0.24 -12.64
N ARG A 276 12.99 -0.97 -12.28
CA ARG A 276 14.21 -0.31 -11.82
C ARG A 276 14.89 0.39 -13.00
N ALA A 277 15.25 1.64 -12.82
CA ALA A 277 16.08 2.33 -13.79
C ALA A 277 17.46 1.65 -13.80
N ALA A 278 17.93 1.23 -14.98
CA ALA A 278 19.29 0.71 -15.10
C ALA A 278 20.28 1.78 -14.64
N ASP A 279 21.37 1.34 -13.97
CA ASP A 279 22.45 2.21 -13.45
C ASP A 279 23.22 2.91 -14.59
N ALA A 280 22.53 3.67 -15.43
CA ALA A 280 23.19 4.57 -16.36
C ALA A 280 23.77 5.76 -15.59
N GLY A 281 24.91 5.51 -14.91
CA GLY A 281 25.70 6.55 -14.26
C GLY A 281 24.89 7.37 -13.24
N ARG A 282 24.89 6.99 -12.02
CA ARG A 282 24.20 7.49 -10.79
C ARG A 282 23.96 9.00 -10.61
N ALA A 283 24.09 9.83 -11.62
CA ALA A 283 24.13 11.29 -11.43
C ALA A 283 22.82 12.04 -11.72
N ALA A 284 21.82 11.49 -12.42
CA ALA A 284 20.64 12.30 -12.82
C ALA A 284 19.34 11.58 -13.18
N GLY A 285 19.22 10.23 -13.07
CA GLY A 285 17.99 9.50 -13.43
C GLY A 285 17.12 9.17 -12.22
N PRO A 286 15.79 8.96 -12.40
CA PRO A 286 14.95 8.43 -11.35
C PRO A 286 15.40 7.00 -11.01
N GLY A 287 15.39 6.62 -9.72
CA GLY A 287 15.72 5.25 -9.29
C GLY A 287 14.72 4.21 -9.82
N TRP A 288 13.52 4.65 -10.19
CA TRP A 288 12.40 3.85 -10.67
C TRP A 288 11.70 4.49 -11.85
N TRP A 289 11.29 3.66 -12.80
CA TRP A 289 10.34 4.01 -13.83
C TRP A 289 8.94 3.60 -13.40
N LEU A 290 7.98 4.49 -13.49
CA LEU A 290 6.56 4.21 -13.29
C LEU A 290 5.96 3.78 -14.63
N LEU A 291 5.70 2.49 -14.79
CA LEU A 291 5.20 1.93 -16.05
C LEU A 291 3.67 1.85 -16.08
N GLY A 292 3.03 1.65 -14.93
CA GLY A 292 1.58 1.48 -14.90
C GLY A 292 0.98 1.57 -13.50
N VAL A 293 -0.34 1.44 -13.49
CA VAL A 293 -1.19 1.32 -12.29
C VAL A 293 -1.81 -0.07 -12.29
N HIS A 294 -1.50 -0.88 -11.28
CA HIS A 294 -2.10 -2.20 -11.13
C HIS A 294 -3.59 -2.06 -10.83
N SER A 295 -4.42 -2.75 -11.57
CA SER A 295 -5.87 -2.67 -11.46
C SER A 295 -6.45 -3.98 -10.93
N SER A 296 -6.59 -4.97 -11.79
CA SER A 296 -7.30 -6.20 -11.50
C SER A 296 -6.54 -7.41 -12.07
N ARG A 297 -6.93 -8.59 -11.61
CA ARG A 297 -6.59 -9.83 -12.30
C ARG A 297 -7.34 -9.92 -13.63
N MET A 298 -6.71 -10.57 -14.61
CA MET A 298 -7.41 -10.90 -15.85
C MET A 298 -8.53 -11.89 -15.52
N ASP A 299 -9.76 -11.40 -15.65
CA ASP A 299 -10.95 -12.22 -15.53
C ASP A 299 -11.36 -12.71 -16.93
N MET A 300 -11.33 -14.01 -17.13
CA MET A 300 -11.83 -14.65 -18.34
C MET A 300 -13.32 -14.97 -18.11
N ALA A 301 -14.20 -14.07 -18.52
CA ALA A 301 -15.67 -14.08 -18.30
C ALA A 301 -16.41 -15.39 -18.66
N SER A 302 -15.70 -16.40 -19.17
CA SER A 302 -16.24 -17.71 -19.57
C SER A 302 -15.67 -18.90 -18.79
N ARG A 303 -14.86 -18.67 -17.73
CA ARG A 303 -14.20 -19.72 -16.96
C ARG A 303 -14.64 -19.74 -15.51
N ASP A 304 -14.51 -20.90 -14.89
CA ASP A 304 -14.66 -21.10 -13.44
C ASP A 304 -13.66 -20.21 -12.69
N THR A 305 -14.16 -19.37 -11.78
CA THR A 305 -13.36 -18.42 -10.98
C THR A 305 -12.23 -19.08 -10.21
N ALA A 306 -12.35 -20.38 -9.87
CA ALA A 306 -11.29 -21.16 -9.25
C ALA A 306 -10.11 -21.44 -10.20
N GLN A 307 -10.35 -21.48 -11.52
CA GLN A 307 -9.29 -21.66 -12.53
C GLN A 307 -8.60 -20.34 -12.88
N ASP A 308 -9.30 -19.21 -12.78
CA ASP A 308 -8.74 -17.89 -13.05
C ASP A 308 -7.70 -17.47 -11.99
N GLU A 309 -7.85 -17.92 -10.74
CA GLU A 309 -6.82 -17.72 -9.70
C GLU A 309 -5.49 -18.38 -10.04
N THR A 310 -5.47 -19.40 -10.89
CA THR A 310 -4.25 -20.11 -11.31
C THR A 310 -3.53 -19.45 -12.48
N LEU A 311 -4.19 -18.54 -13.22
CA LEU A 311 -3.57 -17.91 -14.39
C LEU A 311 -2.46 -16.92 -14.00
N GLY A 312 -2.58 -16.25 -12.86
CA GLY A 312 -1.56 -15.35 -12.32
C GLY A 312 -1.31 -14.07 -13.13
N LEU A 313 -2.13 -13.82 -14.16
CA LEU A 313 -2.01 -12.62 -14.99
C LEU A 313 -2.86 -11.47 -14.44
N ASN A 314 -2.33 -10.26 -14.56
CA ASN A 314 -2.97 -9.05 -14.06
C ASN A 314 -2.86 -7.90 -15.07
N CYS A 315 -3.84 -6.99 -15.01
CA CYS A 315 -3.89 -5.78 -15.81
C CYS A 315 -3.14 -4.65 -15.11
N ALA A 316 -2.23 -4.00 -15.82
CA ALA A 316 -1.57 -2.78 -15.42
C ALA A 316 -1.84 -1.69 -16.48
N TRP A 317 -2.61 -0.67 -16.12
CA TRP A 317 -2.89 0.46 -17.00
C TRP A 317 -1.64 1.28 -17.21
N TYR A 318 -1.35 1.68 -18.46
CA TYR A 318 -0.18 2.49 -18.77
C TYR A 318 -0.17 3.80 -17.99
N ALA A 319 0.98 4.15 -17.40
CA ALA A 319 1.10 5.30 -16.49
C ALA A 319 1.05 6.66 -17.22
N ASP A 320 1.21 6.71 -18.54
CA ASP A 320 1.10 7.93 -19.34
C ASP A 320 -0.28 8.59 -19.24
N VAL A 321 -1.33 7.82 -18.95
CA VAL A 321 -2.68 8.33 -18.66
C VAL A 321 -2.69 9.36 -17.53
N LEU A 322 -1.73 9.29 -16.61
CA LEU A 322 -1.61 10.24 -15.50
C LEU A 322 -1.39 11.67 -15.98
N MET A 323 -0.70 11.86 -17.09
CA MET A 323 -0.51 13.21 -17.67
C MET A 323 -1.84 13.82 -18.12
N THR A 324 -2.75 13.00 -18.64
CA THR A 324 -4.11 13.44 -18.99
C THR A 324 -4.95 13.69 -17.75
N LEU A 325 -4.88 12.82 -16.74
CA LEU A 325 -5.72 12.90 -15.55
C LEU A 325 -5.30 14.04 -14.60
N THR A 326 -4.02 14.42 -14.60
CA THR A 326 -3.48 15.49 -13.74
C THR A 326 -3.35 16.82 -14.45
N GLY A 327 -3.58 16.89 -15.75
CA GLY A 327 -3.65 18.14 -16.52
C GLY A 327 -4.74 19.06 -16.00
N ALA A 328 -4.67 20.35 -16.35
CA ALA A 328 -5.76 21.26 -16.06
C ALA A 328 -7.04 20.75 -16.72
N PRO A 329 -8.21 20.81 -16.03
CA PRO A 329 -9.47 20.47 -16.70
C PRO A 329 -9.60 21.33 -17.95
N PRO A 330 -10.12 20.80 -19.07
CA PRO A 330 -10.43 21.63 -20.21
C PRO A 330 -11.36 22.76 -19.76
N ALA A 331 -11.00 23.99 -20.11
CA ALA A 331 -11.72 25.21 -19.77
C ALA A 331 -13.15 25.19 -20.35
#